data_7ad2309afb806d923e52cfa6969fa068
#
_entry.id   7ad2309afb806d923e52cfa6969fa068
#
_cell.length_a   1.000
_cell.length_b   1.000
_cell.length_c   1.000
_cell.angle_alpha   90.00
_cell.angle_beta   90.00
_cell.angle_gamma   90.00
#
_symmetry.space_group_name_H-M   'P 1'
#
loop_
_entity.id
_entity.type
_entity.pdbx_description
1 polymer ?
#
loop_
_entity_poly.entity_id
_entity_poly.type
_entity_poly.pdbx_seq_one_letter_code
_entity_poly.pdbx_strand_id
1 'polypeptide(L)'
;MDISKLGEFGLINHLTKGYEKKNESTVYGVGDDCAVMHYPDKEVLMTTDMLMEGVHFDLTYIDMVHLGYKSAMVNISDIFAMNGTPRQMVVSIALSKRFKVEDIDEFYKGLRMACDKWGVDIVGGDTTSSLTGLAISITCIGEAAKEEIVYRNGAKETDLICVSGDLGGAYMGLQLLEREKAVYYGQIEDIRKKMAEAKANGDNEKLALLNRDLENMRNFQPDFAGKEYLLERQLQPEARGDVIAQLREAGIRPTAMMDVSDGLSSELMHICEQSHCGCRVYEKNIPIDYQTVALQSEIIEECRVLTERVISVIREITW
;
A
#
# COMPACT_ATOMS: atom_id res chain seq x y z
N MET A 1 18.01 17.64 -7.23
CA MET A 1 18.12 18.27 -8.59
C MET A 1 16.70 18.56 -9.09
N ASP A 2 16.49 19.61 -9.86
CA ASP A 2 15.18 19.90 -10.45
C ASP A 2 14.95 18.95 -11.65
N ILE A 3 13.83 18.24 -11.66
CA ILE A 3 13.43 17.29 -12.71
C ILE A 3 13.41 17.97 -14.08
N SER A 4 12.98 19.24 -14.13
CA SER A 4 12.92 20.02 -15.38
C SER A 4 14.27 20.16 -16.09
N LYS A 5 15.39 20.00 -15.35
CA LYS A 5 16.74 20.08 -15.92
C LYS A 5 17.20 18.79 -16.61
N LEU A 6 16.64 17.65 -16.22
CA LEU A 6 16.94 16.37 -16.85
C LEU A 6 16.10 16.15 -18.12
N GLY A 7 14.89 16.69 -18.14
CA GLY A 7 13.90 16.32 -19.13
C GLY A 7 13.41 14.88 -18.94
N GLU A 8 12.48 14.44 -19.77
CA GLU A 8 11.87 13.10 -19.67
C GLU A 8 12.90 11.98 -19.86
N PHE A 9 13.58 11.94 -20.99
CA PHE A 9 14.57 10.89 -21.28
C PHE A 9 15.76 10.91 -20.33
N GLY A 10 16.19 12.10 -19.86
CA GLY A 10 17.25 12.20 -18.86
C GLY A 10 16.84 11.60 -17.52
N LEU A 11 15.59 11.80 -17.08
CA LEU A 11 15.04 11.19 -15.88
C LEU A 11 14.92 9.67 -16.02
N ILE A 12 14.35 9.17 -17.12
CA ILE A 12 14.24 7.73 -17.41
C ILE A 12 15.62 7.07 -17.33
N ASN A 13 16.61 7.62 -18.04
CA ASN A 13 17.99 7.09 -18.04
C ASN A 13 18.61 7.10 -16.64
N HIS A 14 18.33 8.14 -15.85
CA HIS A 14 18.82 8.24 -14.46
C HIS A 14 18.21 7.14 -13.57
N LEU A 15 16.90 6.96 -13.63
CA LEU A 15 16.15 6.01 -12.79
C LEU A 15 16.43 4.54 -13.15
N THR A 16 16.65 4.25 -14.43
CA THR A 16 16.86 2.87 -14.92
C THR A 16 18.33 2.47 -15.00
N LYS A 17 19.23 3.38 -14.64
CA LYS A 17 20.67 3.10 -14.61
C LYS A 17 21.00 1.93 -13.68
N GLY A 18 21.63 0.89 -14.24
CA GLY A 18 22.06 -0.29 -13.50
C GLY A 18 20.95 -1.32 -13.28
N TYR A 19 19.81 -1.22 -13.98
CA TYR A 19 18.84 -2.30 -13.98
C TYR A 19 19.40 -3.54 -14.68
N GLU A 20 19.45 -4.64 -13.94
CA GLU A 20 19.85 -5.94 -14.44
C GLU A 20 18.61 -6.82 -14.61
N LYS A 21 18.53 -7.50 -15.74
CA LYS A 21 17.48 -8.47 -16.04
C LYS A 21 17.61 -9.68 -15.11
N LYS A 22 16.54 -10.04 -14.42
CA LYS A 22 16.48 -11.17 -13.47
C LYS A 22 15.77 -12.41 -14.06
N ASN A 23 14.89 -12.19 -15.02
CA ASN A 23 14.04 -13.23 -15.59
C ASN A 23 14.43 -13.54 -17.02
N GLU A 24 14.50 -14.84 -17.36
CA GLU A 24 14.75 -15.31 -18.72
C GLU A 24 13.60 -14.92 -19.67
N SER A 25 12.37 -14.82 -19.14
CA SER A 25 11.21 -14.35 -19.90
C SER A 25 11.33 -12.89 -20.34
N THR A 26 12.20 -12.08 -19.75
CA THR A 26 12.51 -10.73 -20.22
C THR A 26 13.55 -10.81 -21.32
N VAL A 27 13.14 -10.68 -22.59
CA VAL A 27 14.07 -10.65 -23.74
C VAL A 27 14.72 -9.28 -23.84
N TYR A 28 13.93 -8.21 -23.81
CA TYR A 28 14.39 -6.82 -23.85
C TYR A 28 13.54 -5.97 -22.88
N GLY A 29 14.17 -5.18 -22.03
CA GLY A 29 13.52 -4.33 -21.03
C GLY A 29 13.44 -2.87 -21.47
N VAL A 30 13.88 -1.98 -20.58
CA VAL A 30 13.89 -0.53 -20.84
C VAL A 30 14.86 -0.17 -21.97
N GLY A 31 14.46 0.73 -22.89
CA GLY A 31 15.35 1.31 -23.90
C GLY A 31 14.81 1.34 -25.33
N ASP A 32 13.58 0.88 -25.55
CA ASP A 32 12.85 0.96 -26.82
C ASP A 32 11.38 1.30 -26.55
N ASP A 33 10.55 1.39 -27.61
CA ASP A 33 9.13 1.71 -27.51
C ASP A 33 8.35 0.67 -26.69
N CYS A 34 8.79 -0.60 -26.70
CA CYS A 34 8.18 -1.69 -25.96
C CYS A 34 9.21 -2.60 -25.30
N ALA A 35 8.88 -3.14 -24.14
CA ALA A 35 9.58 -4.30 -23.59
C ALA A 35 9.18 -5.57 -24.37
N VAL A 36 10.14 -6.51 -24.55
CA VAL A 36 9.91 -7.79 -25.22
C VAL A 36 10.01 -8.92 -24.22
N MET A 37 8.95 -9.72 -24.15
CA MET A 37 8.84 -10.85 -23.22
C MET A 37 8.52 -12.14 -23.97
N HIS A 38 8.96 -13.27 -23.43
CA HIS A 38 8.70 -14.60 -23.99
C HIS A 38 8.29 -15.57 -22.90
N TYR A 39 7.10 -16.17 -23.03
CA TYR A 39 6.50 -17.13 -22.11
C TYR A 39 6.13 -18.44 -22.81
N PRO A 40 7.08 -19.35 -22.99
CA PRO A 40 6.78 -20.65 -23.57
C PRO A 40 6.01 -21.51 -22.55
N ASP A 41 4.97 -22.17 -23.01
CA ASP A 41 4.20 -23.20 -22.26
C ASP A 41 3.60 -22.76 -20.93
N LYS A 42 3.34 -21.45 -20.76
CA LYS A 42 2.75 -20.86 -19.56
C LYS A 42 1.61 -19.90 -19.87
N GLU A 43 0.64 -19.79 -18.98
CA GLU A 43 -0.35 -18.72 -19.00
C GLU A 43 0.26 -17.45 -18.39
N VAL A 44 -0.06 -16.30 -18.97
CA VAL A 44 0.36 -14.99 -18.48
C VAL A 44 -0.72 -14.42 -17.57
N LEU A 45 -0.34 -14.05 -16.37
CA LEU A 45 -1.17 -13.30 -15.43
C LEU A 45 -0.79 -11.82 -15.52
N MET A 46 -1.77 -10.93 -15.56
CA MET A 46 -1.52 -9.48 -15.62
C MET A 46 -2.50 -8.75 -14.72
N THR A 47 -1.99 -7.87 -13.89
CA THR A 47 -2.77 -6.99 -13.05
C THR A 47 -2.28 -5.56 -13.14
N THR A 48 -3.10 -4.60 -12.71
CA THR A 48 -2.73 -3.20 -12.62
C THR A 48 -3.46 -2.50 -11.49
N ASP A 49 -2.70 -1.74 -10.69
CA ASP A 49 -3.23 -0.86 -9.66
C ASP A 49 -2.86 0.59 -9.92
N MET A 50 -3.71 1.48 -9.40
CA MET A 50 -3.46 2.92 -9.41
C MET A 50 -3.52 3.48 -8.00
N LEU A 51 -2.47 4.17 -7.59
CA LEU A 51 -2.38 4.86 -6.31
C LEU A 51 -2.38 6.38 -6.53
N MET A 52 -3.31 7.07 -5.87
CA MET A 52 -3.48 8.52 -5.97
C MET A 52 -3.19 9.17 -4.62
N GLU A 53 -2.37 10.21 -4.64
CA GLU A 53 -2.14 11.04 -3.46
C GLU A 53 -3.44 11.66 -2.93
N GLY A 54 -3.61 11.61 -1.60
CA GLY A 54 -4.83 12.06 -0.92
C GLY A 54 -6.00 11.06 -0.96
N VAL A 55 -5.84 9.93 -1.65
CA VAL A 55 -6.83 8.83 -1.71
C VAL A 55 -6.24 7.55 -1.14
N HIS A 56 -5.14 7.07 -1.72
CA HIS A 56 -4.53 5.79 -1.37
C HIS A 56 -3.31 5.96 -0.46
N PHE A 57 -2.73 7.14 -0.42
CA PHE A 57 -1.60 7.51 0.43
C PHE A 57 -1.57 9.01 0.70
N ASP A 58 -0.90 9.39 1.79
CA ASP A 58 -0.66 10.79 2.15
C ASP A 58 0.82 10.97 2.52
N LEU A 59 1.50 11.86 1.79
CA LEU A 59 2.93 12.13 1.98
C LEU A 59 3.24 12.90 3.27
N THR A 60 2.25 13.19 4.10
CA THR A 60 2.48 13.74 5.44
C THR A 60 2.97 12.68 6.43
N TYR A 61 2.71 11.39 6.16
CA TYR A 61 3.09 10.29 7.03
C TYR A 61 3.70 9.07 6.31
N ILE A 62 3.67 8.99 4.97
CA ILE A 62 4.41 7.96 4.23
C ILE A 62 5.59 8.60 3.51
N ASP A 63 6.77 8.05 3.66
CA ASP A 63 7.93 8.46 2.87
C ASP A 63 7.94 7.79 1.50
N MET A 64 8.80 8.28 0.61
CA MET A 64 8.87 7.83 -0.77
C MET A 64 9.38 6.38 -0.89
N VAL A 65 10.23 5.91 0.03
CA VAL A 65 10.73 4.52 0.04
C VAL A 65 9.59 3.55 0.35
N HIS A 66 8.85 3.81 1.44
CA HIS A 66 7.69 2.99 1.80
C HIS A 66 6.60 3.03 0.71
N LEU A 67 6.37 4.21 0.12
CA LEU A 67 5.41 4.34 -0.97
C LEU A 67 5.81 3.51 -2.19
N GLY A 68 7.08 3.54 -2.59
CA GLY A 68 7.59 2.73 -3.70
C GLY A 68 7.47 1.24 -3.42
N TYR A 69 7.83 0.80 -2.22
CA TYR A 69 7.70 -0.58 -1.79
C TYR A 69 6.24 -1.06 -1.81
N LYS A 70 5.35 -0.31 -1.16
CA LYS A 70 3.89 -0.58 -1.13
C LYS A 70 3.30 -0.66 -2.54
N SER A 71 3.66 0.28 -3.41
CA SER A 71 3.14 0.33 -4.79
C SER A 71 3.50 -0.92 -5.60
N ALA A 72 4.68 -1.51 -5.38
CA ALA A 72 5.05 -2.77 -5.99
C ALA A 72 4.32 -3.96 -5.35
N MET A 73 4.26 -3.99 -4.01
CA MET A 73 3.72 -5.12 -3.25
C MET A 73 2.24 -5.38 -3.50
N VAL A 74 1.41 -4.34 -3.69
CA VAL A 74 -0.02 -4.53 -3.99
C VAL A 74 -0.19 -5.31 -5.30
N ASN A 75 0.54 -4.95 -6.35
CA ASN A 75 0.49 -5.66 -7.64
C ASN A 75 1.11 -7.07 -7.58
N ILE A 76 2.19 -7.26 -6.83
CA ILE A 76 2.82 -8.57 -6.63
C ILE A 76 1.85 -9.50 -5.88
N SER A 77 1.07 -8.95 -4.94
CA SER A 77 0.04 -9.66 -4.18
C SER A 77 -1.00 -10.31 -5.10
N ASP A 78 -1.53 -9.58 -6.08
CA ASP A 78 -2.51 -10.09 -7.04
C ASP A 78 -2.00 -11.31 -7.82
N ILE A 79 -0.73 -11.28 -8.23
CA ILE A 79 -0.13 -12.42 -8.96
C ILE A 79 -0.05 -13.65 -8.03
N PHE A 80 0.37 -13.46 -6.78
CA PHE A 80 0.38 -14.55 -5.80
C PHE A 80 -1.02 -15.03 -5.44
N ALA A 81 -2.02 -14.13 -5.41
CA ALA A 81 -3.42 -14.47 -5.15
C ALA A 81 -4.01 -15.44 -6.18
N MET A 82 -3.43 -15.51 -7.37
CA MET A 82 -3.78 -16.51 -8.39
C MET A 82 -2.81 -17.69 -8.46
N ASN A 83 -2.00 -17.91 -7.43
CA ASN A 83 -0.92 -18.92 -7.41
C ASN A 83 0.10 -18.72 -8.54
N GLY A 84 0.28 -17.49 -9.01
CA GLY A 84 1.25 -17.12 -10.03
C GLY A 84 2.63 -16.84 -9.46
N THR A 85 3.57 -16.60 -10.35
CA THR A 85 4.92 -16.13 -10.02
C THR A 85 5.13 -14.79 -10.73
N PRO A 86 5.31 -13.67 -10.02
CA PRO A 86 5.53 -12.35 -10.63
C PRO A 86 6.87 -12.34 -11.37
N ARG A 87 6.94 -11.63 -12.50
CA ARG A 87 8.12 -11.63 -13.38
C ARG A 87 8.54 -10.24 -13.83
N GLN A 88 7.62 -9.45 -14.34
CA GLN A 88 7.91 -8.12 -14.87
C GLN A 88 6.93 -7.08 -14.34
N MET A 89 7.38 -5.83 -14.36
CA MET A 89 6.59 -4.68 -13.91
C MET A 89 6.83 -3.47 -14.82
N VAL A 90 5.76 -2.74 -15.13
CA VAL A 90 5.81 -1.42 -15.80
C VAL A 90 5.26 -0.38 -14.83
N VAL A 91 5.90 0.80 -14.77
CA VAL A 91 5.61 1.84 -13.78
C VAL A 91 5.31 3.15 -14.47
N SER A 92 4.08 3.62 -14.40
CA SER A 92 3.69 4.95 -14.89
C SER A 92 3.50 5.91 -13.72
N ILE A 93 4.14 7.08 -13.78
CA ILE A 93 4.05 8.10 -12.73
C ILE A 93 3.70 9.47 -13.30
N ALA A 94 2.82 10.18 -12.61
CA ALA A 94 2.48 11.56 -12.91
C ALA A 94 2.92 12.47 -11.75
N LEU A 95 3.83 13.41 -12.01
CA LEU A 95 4.56 14.18 -11.02
C LEU A 95 4.16 15.66 -11.04
N SER A 96 3.80 16.23 -9.89
CA SER A 96 3.65 17.67 -9.77
C SER A 96 5.01 18.36 -9.61
N LYS A 97 5.07 19.67 -9.89
CA LYS A 97 6.30 20.47 -9.85
C LYS A 97 7.02 20.53 -8.50
N ARG A 98 6.40 20.09 -7.42
CA ARG A 98 7.00 20.07 -6.08
C ARG A 98 8.06 18.99 -5.89
N PHE A 99 8.01 17.91 -6.70
CA PHE A 99 8.94 16.80 -6.59
C PHE A 99 10.28 17.11 -7.24
N LYS A 100 11.33 16.64 -6.61
CA LYS A 100 12.71 16.69 -7.09
C LYS A 100 13.15 15.29 -7.52
N VAL A 101 14.28 15.21 -8.19
CA VAL A 101 14.87 13.93 -8.60
C VAL A 101 15.14 13.04 -7.40
N GLU A 102 15.62 13.61 -6.30
CA GLU A 102 15.92 12.89 -5.06
C GLU A 102 14.69 12.21 -4.46
N ASP A 103 13.51 12.84 -4.54
CA ASP A 103 12.25 12.25 -4.07
C ASP A 103 11.90 11.01 -4.90
N ILE A 104 12.09 11.09 -6.22
CA ILE A 104 11.79 9.99 -7.13
C ILE A 104 12.84 8.87 -7.01
N ASP A 105 14.11 9.20 -6.74
CA ASP A 105 15.14 8.21 -6.44
C ASP A 105 14.78 7.36 -5.21
N GLU A 106 14.27 7.98 -4.14
CA GLU A 106 13.82 7.26 -2.96
C GLU A 106 12.56 6.40 -3.26
N PHE A 107 11.63 6.88 -4.07
CA PHE A 107 10.50 6.07 -4.53
C PHE A 107 10.96 4.81 -5.27
N TYR A 108 11.83 4.98 -6.26
CA TYR A 108 12.36 3.84 -7.03
C TYR A 108 13.28 2.93 -6.21
N LYS A 109 13.91 3.43 -5.16
CA LYS A 109 14.63 2.60 -4.19
C LYS A 109 13.70 1.64 -3.48
N GLY A 110 12.57 2.11 -2.95
CA GLY A 110 11.56 1.26 -2.34
C GLY A 110 10.97 0.25 -3.32
N LEU A 111 10.64 0.71 -4.53
CA LEU A 111 10.15 -0.15 -5.61
C LEU A 111 11.13 -1.29 -5.93
N ARG A 112 12.43 -0.96 -6.06
CA ARG A 112 13.48 -1.96 -6.30
C ARG A 112 13.62 -2.96 -5.17
N MET A 113 13.53 -2.52 -3.90
CA MET A 113 13.57 -3.42 -2.75
C MET A 113 12.49 -4.50 -2.84
N ALA A 114 11.26 -4.14 -3.21
CA ALA A 114 10.17 -5.08 -3.43
C ALA A 114 10.44 -6.02 -4.63
N CYS A 115 10.88 -5.45 -5.74
CA CYS A 115 11.23 -6.19 -6.95
C CYS A 115 12.41 -7.15 -6.75
N ASP A 116 13.42 -6.76 -5.98
CA ASP A 116 14.57 -7.61 -5.66
C ASP A 116 14.17 -8.79 -4.77
N LYS A 117 13.30 -8.54 -3.80
CA LYS A 117 12.78 -9.56 -2.90
C LYS A 117 12.06 -10.69 -3.65
N TRP A 118 11.30 -10.36 -4.68
CA TRP A 118 10.46 -11.30 -5.42
C TRP A 118 10.96 -11.64 -6.83
N GLY A 119 12.14 -11.16 -7.20
CA GLY A 119 12.76 -11.44 -8.49
C GLY A 119 11.98 -10.85 -9.67
N VAL A 120 11.42 -9.64 -9.53
CA VAL A 120 10.65 -8.94 -10.56
C VAL A 120 11.56 -8.00 -11.33
N ASP A 121 11.46 -7.99 -12.68
CA ASP A 121 12.15 -7.05 -13.55
C ASP A 121 11.29 -5.81 -13.77
N ILE A 122 11.84 -4.60 -13.56
CA ILE A 122 11.21 -3.36 -14.02
C ILE A 122 11.61 -3.20 -15.50
N VAL A 123 10.63 -3.35 -16.39
CA VAL A 123 10.89 -3.45 -17.84
C VAL A 123 10.48 -2.23 -18.65
N GLY A 124 9.83 -1.26 -18.01
CA GLY A 124 9.36 -0.06 -18.67
C GLY A 124 8.50 0.81 -17.80
N GLY A 125 7.93 1.84 -18.39
CA GLY A 125 7.03 2.76 -17.69
C GLY A 125 6.79 4.03 -18.51
N ASP A 126 6.15 4.98 -17.85
CA ASP A 126 5.88 6.31 -18.41
C ASP A 126 6.03 7.37 -17.32
N THR A 127 6.43 8.57 -17.70
CA THR A 127 6.55 9.70 -16.79
C THR A 127 5.89 10.92 -17.41
N THR A 128 4.88 11.43 -16.72
CA THR A 128 4.17 12.64 -17.16
C THR A 128 4.04 13.66 -16.03
N SER A 129 3.55 14.84 -16.37
CA SER A 129 3.30 15.90 -15.38
C SER A 129 1.89 15.80 -14.79
N SER A 130 1.77 16.13 -13.49
CA SER A 130 0.50 16.33 -12.79
C SER A 130 0.35 17.79 -12.34
N LEU A 131 -0.88 18.29 -12.32
CA LEU A 131 -1.18 19.64 -11.83
C LEU A 131 -1.35 19.67 -10.30
N THR A 132 -1.67 18.55 -9.67
CA THR A 132 -2.14 18.52 -8.27
C THR A 132 -1.27 17.70 -7.32
N GLY A 133 -0.81 16.52 -7.71
CA GLY A 133 -0.14 15.62 -6.78
C GLY A 133 0.66 14.54 -7.50
N LEU A 134 0.88 13.44 -6.80
CA LEU A 134 1.51 12.23 -7.31
C LEU A 134 0.43 11.20 -7.65
N ALA A 135 0.48 10.67 -8.87
CA ALA A 135 -0.27 9.49 -9.26
C ALA A 135 0.70 8.41 -9.74
N ILE A 136 0.43 7.18 -9.35
CA ILE A 136 1.26 6.01 -9.66
C ILE A 136 0.34 4.95 -10.25
N SER A 137 0.68 4.39 -11.40
CA SER A 137 0.03 3.21 -11.95
C SER A 137 1.10 2.17 -12.26
N ILE A 138 0.92 0.98 -11.70
CA ILE A 138 1.85 -0.13 -11.88
C ILE A 138 1.08 -1.28 -12.52
N THR A 139 1.66 -1.87 -13.56
CA THR A 139 1.18 -3.11 -14.14
C THR A 139 2.21 -4.20 -13.85
N CYS A 140 1.77 -5.29 -13.21
CA CYS A 140 2.60 -6.45 -12.94
C CYS A 140 2.19 -7.62 -13.83
N ILE A 141 3.19 -8.31 -14.37
CA ILE A 141 3.03 -9.48 -15.20
C ILE A 141 3.68 -10.66 -14.49
N GLY A 142 2.95 -11.76 -14.43
CA GLY A 142 3.39 -13.02 -13.86
C GLY A 142 3.07 -14.18 -14.77
N GLU A 143 3.46 -15.36 -14.34
CA GLU A 143 3.23 -16.61 -15.07
C GLU A 143 2.78 -17.72 -14.13
N ALA A 144 2.01 -18.65 -14.67
CA ALA A 144 1.67 -19.90 -14.00
C ALA A 144 1.44 -21.00 -15.02
N ALA A 145 1.65 -22.27 -14.64
CA ALA A 145 1.14 -23.39 -15.42
C ALA A 145 -0.40 -23.35 -15.37
N LYS A 146 -1.05 -23.64 -16.48
CA LYS A 146 -2.51 -23.53 -16.61
C LYS A 146 -3.27 -24.28 -15.50
N GLU A 147 -2.79 -25.45 -15.16
CA GLU A 147 -3.39 -26.33 -14.17
C GLU A 147 -3.18 -25.85 -12.74
N GLU A 148 -2.22 -24.93 -12.52
CA GLU A 148 -1.85 -24.41 -11.21
C GLU A 148 -2.54 -23.10 -10.84
N ILE A 149 -3.17 -22.43 -11.81
CA ILE A 149 -3.89 -21.19 -11.57
C ILE A 149 -5.06 -21.44 -10.61
N VAL A 150 -5.12 -20.63 -9.56
CA VAL A 150 -6.23 -20.62 -8.61
C VAL A 150 -7.09 -19.38 -8.87
N TYR A 151 -8.39 -19.59 -8.98
CA TYR A 151 -9.38 -18.55 -9.24
C TYR A 151 -10.23 -18.31 -7.98
N ARG A 152 -11.03 -17.25 -7.99
CA ARG A 152 -12.02 -16.96 -6.94
C ARG A 152 -13.23 -17.89 -6.98
N ASN A 153 -13.51 -18.51 -8.12
CA ASN A 153 -14.74 -19.24 -8.44
C ASN A 153 -14.66 -20.77 -8.20
N GLY A 154 -13.73 -21.22 -7.39
CA GLY A 154 -13.49 -22.65 -7.18
C GLY A 154 -13.94 -23.18 -5.81
N ALA A 155 -14.44 -22.35 -4.91
CA ALA A 155 -14.85 -22.77 -3.57
C ALA A 155 -16.04 -23.73 -3.60
N LYS A 156 -16.05 -24.71 -2.69
CA LYS A 156 -17.04 -25.77 -2.62
C LYS A 156 -17.63 -25.85 -1.23
N GLU A 157 -18.81 -26.46 -1.16
CA GLU A 157 -19.44 -26.79 0.12
C GLU A 157 -18.48 -27.64 0.98
N THR A 158 -18.35 -27.29 2.26
CA THR A 158 -17.45 -27.90 3.25
C THR A 158 -15.99 -27.49 3.16
N ASP A 159 -15.59 -26.64 2.22
CA ASP A 159 -14.24 -26.07 2.22
C ASP A 159 -14.00 -25.23 3.49
N LEU A 160 -12.75 -25.24 3.97
CA LEU A 160 -12.34 -24.41 5.10
C LEU A 160 -11.85 -23.05 4.61
N ILE A 161 -12.31 -22.00 5.26
CA ILE A 161 -11.79 -20.64 5.05
C ILE A 161 -10.48 -20.52 5.82
N CYS A 162 -9.40 -20.25 5.13
CA CYS A 162 -8.08 -20.03 5.70
C CYS A 162 -7.59 -18.62 5.34
N VAL A 163 -6.93 -17.96 6.27
CA VAL A 163 -6.27 -16.67 6.04
C VAL A 163 -4.82 -16.76 6.50
N SER A 164 -3.92 -16.13 5.77
CA SER A 164 -2.52 -16.02 6.16
C SER A 164 -2.27 -14.74 6.94
N GLY A 165 -1.69 -14.87 8.15
CA GLY A 165 -1.48 -13.72 9.04
C GLY A 165 -2.73 -13.34 9.82
N ASP A 166 -2.85 -12.08 10.14
CA ASP A 166 -3.97 -11.47 10.88
C ASP A 166 -4.60 -10.32 10.09
N LEU A 167 -5.75 -9.87 10.59
CA LEU A 167 -6.59 -8.89 9.91
C LEU A 167 -6.74 -7.60 10.73
N GLY A 168 -7.01 -6.50 10.04
CA GLY A 168 -7.30 -5.20 10.65
C GLY A 168 -6.07 -4.36 11.02
N GLY A 169 -4.86 -4.93 11.05
CA GLY A 169 -3.65 -4.22 11.44
C GLY A 169 -3.33 -3.02 10.55
N ALA A 170 -3.43 -3.16 9.23
CA ALA A 170 -3.20 -2.05 8.29
C ALA A 170 -4.22 -0.92 8.47
N TYR A 171 -5.49 -1.25 8.64
CA TYR A 171 -6.54 -0.25 8.89
C TYR A 171 -6.31 0.49 10.21
N MET A 172 -5.96 -0.21 11.28
CA MET A 172 -5.65 0.43 12.56
C MET A 172 -4.38 1.28 12.49
N GLY A 173 -3.38 0.87 11.70
CA GLY A 173 -2.22 1.70 11.39
C GLY A 173 -2.60 2.99 10.66
N LEU A 174 -3.50 2.92 9.69
CA LEU A 174 -4.04 4.12 9.03
C LEU A 174 -4.79 5.03 10.02
N GLN A 175 -5.65 4.48 10.87
CA GLN A 175 -6.37 5.27 11.88
C GLN A 175 -5.42 5.97 12.85
N LEU A 176 -4.35 5.30 13.25
CA LEU A 176 -3.30 5.90 14.08
C LEU A 176 -2.62 7.09 13.37
N LEU A 177 -2.22 6.92 12.12
CA LEU A 177 -1.55 7.96 11.32
C LEU A 177 -2.48 9.16 11.08
N GLU A 178 -3.74 8.92 10.72
CA GLU A 178 -4.72 9.99 10.51
C GLU A 178 -5.07 10.74 11.83
N ARG A 179 -5.12 10.03 12.96
CA ARG A 179 -5.30 10.65 14.27
C ARG A 179 -4.15 11.60 14.60
N GLU A 180 -2.92 11.14 14.49
CA GLU A 180 -1.74 11.96 14.77
C GLU A 180 -1.64 13.16 13.83
N LYS A 181 -1.96 12.97 12.56
CA LYS A 181 -2.06 14.06 11.58
C LYS A 181 -3.12 15.09 11.97
N ALA A 182 -4.31 14.65 12.39
CA ALA A 182 -5.39 15.53 12.83
C ALA A 182 -4.99 16.33 14.08
N VAL A 183 -4.33 15.69 15.06
CA VAL A 183 -3.81 16.35 16.26
C VAL A 183 -2.77 17.41 15.89
N TYR A 184 -1.82 17.07 15.03
CA TYR A 184 -0.79 17.98 14.55
C TYR A 184 -1.37 19.23 13.88
N TYR A 185 -2.28 19.05 12.92
CA TYR A 185 -2.91 20.17 12.22
C TYR A 185 -3.84 20.97 13.11
N GLY A 186 -4.54 20.34 14.04
CA GLY A 186 -5.38 21.00 15.04
C GLY A 186 -4.56 21.93 15.95
N GLN A 187 -3.40 21.48 16.41
CA GLN A 187 -2.49 22.32 17.21
C GLN A 187 -1.95 23.52 16.41
N ILE A 188 -1.57 23.31 15.15
CA ILE A 188 -1.12 24.39 14.28
C ILE A 188 -2.23 25.44 14.06
N GLU A 189 -3.46 24.99 13.82
CA GLU A 189 -4.60 25.89 13.63
C GLU A 189 -4.90 26.72 14.89
N ASP A 190 -4.83 26.09 16.06
CA ASP A 190 -4.99 26.75 17.35
C ASP A 190 -3.90 27.82 17.59
N ILE A 191 -2.63 27.50 17.30
CA ILE A 191 -1.53 28.45 17.37
C ILE A 191 -1.80 29.64 16.42
N ARG A 192 -2.20 29.37 15.17
CA ARG A 192 -2.52 30.41 14.18
C ARG A 192 -3.67 31.33 14.61
N LYS A 193 -4.73 30.77 15.22
CA LYS A 193 -5.85 31.55 15.78
C LYS A 193 -5.35 32.47 16.89
N LYS A 194 -4.57 31.96 17.85
CA LYS A 194 -3.97 32.73 18.93
C LYS A 194 -3.01 33.83 18.42
N MET A 195 -2.26 33.56 17.36
CA MET A 195 -1.41 34.56 16.69
C MET A 195 -2.21 35.68 16.06
N ALA A 196 -3.34 35.39 15.41
CA ALA A 196 -4.23 36.38 14.84
C ALA A 196 -4.82 37.30 15.93
N GLU A 197 -5.23 36.75 17.06
CA GLU A 197 -5.71 37.51 18.23
C GLU A 197 -4.61 38.40 18.84
N ALA A 198 -3.41 37.85 19.05
CA ALA A 198 -2.28 38.60 19.58
C ALA A 198 -1.91 39.79 18.67
N LYS A 199 -1.93 39.55 17.35
CA LYS A 199 -1.68 40.59 16.34
C LYS A 199 -2.74 41.69 16.38
N ALA A 200 -4.03 41.35 16.51
CA ALA A 200 -5.13 42.28 16.62
C ALA A 200 -5.04 43.16 17.89
N ASN A 201 -4.53 42.57 18.97
CA ASN A 201 -4.36 43.24 20.26
C ASN A 201 -3.00 44.00 20.39
N GLY A 202 -2.13 43.93 19.40
CA GLY A 202 -0.80 44.57 19.44
C GLY A 202 0.18 43.91 20.43
N ASP A 203 -0.09 42.65 20.86
CA ASP A 203 0.72 41.92 21.82
C ASP A 203 1.90 41.23 21.11
N ASN A 204 2.98 41.98 20.94
CA ASN A 204 4.17 41.55 20.24
C ASN A 204 4.95 40.44 21.00
N GLU A 205 4.88 40.42 22.33
CA GLU A 205 5.56 39.43 23.16
C GLU A 205 4.89 38.07 23.00
N LYS A 206 3.57 38.01 23.10
CA LYS A 206 2.78 36.81 22.86
C LYS A 206 2.95 36.29 21.43
N LEU A 207 3.01 37.22 20.44
CA LEU A 207 3.23 36.87 19.05
C LEU A 207 4.61 36.18 18.84
N ALA A 208 5.66 36.67 19.51
CA ALA A 208 6.99 36.05 19.44
C ALA A 208 7.03 34.66 20.06
N LEU A 209 6.34 34.42 21.18
CA LEU A 209 6.21 33.10 21.80
C LEU A 209 5.46 32.13 20.86
N LEU A 210 4.33 32.53 20.32
CA LEU A 210 3.55 31.67 19.41
C LEU A 210 4.29 31.34 18.11
N ASN A 211 5.13 32.25 17.60
CA ASN A 211 6.01 31.94 16.46
C ASN A 211 7.02 30.83 16.81
N ARG A 212 7.60 30.87 18.02
CA ARG A 212 8.50 29.81 18.49
C ARG A 212 7.77 28.48 18.62
N ASP A 213 6.52 28.49 19.15
CA ASP A 213 5.70 27.30 19.27
C ASP A 213 5.42 26.71 17.88
N LEU A 214 5.10 27.54 16.89
CA LEU A 214 4.89 27.10 15.51
C LEU A 214 6.16 26.52 14.87
N GLU A 215 7.34 27.07 15.18
CA GLU A 215 8.61 26.49 14.75
C GLU A 215 8.90 25.16 15.42
N ASN A 216 8.61 25.03 16.71
CA ASN A 216 8.76 23.76 17.43
C ASN A 216 7.85 22.67 16.84
N MET A 217 6.62 23.02 16.43
CA MET A 217 5.70 22.08 15.76
C MET A 217 6.29 21.51 14.45
N ARG A 218 7.18 22.21 13.75
CA ARG A 218 7.84 21.69 12.54
C ARG A 218 8.77 20.48 12.82
N ASN A 219 9.25 20.37 14.06
CA ASN A 219 10.10 19.29 14.52
C ASN A 219 9.35 18.25 15.35
N PHE A 220 8.02 18.40 15.43
CA PHE A 220 7.19 17.44 16.14
C PHE A 220 7.26 16.06 15.47
N GLN A 221 7.53 15.04 16.26
CA GLN A 221 7.44 13.65 15.83
C GLN A 221 6.47 12.94 16.76
N PRO A 222 5.43 12.31 16.22
CA PRO A 222 4.53 11.48 17.01
C PRO A 222 5.28 10.34 17.70
N ASP A 223 4.83 9.96 18.89
CA ASP A 223 5.35 8.78 19.57
C ASP A 223 4.55 7.55 19.15
N PHE A 224 5.21 6.66 18.43
CA PHE A 224 4.65 5.41 17.95
C PHE A 224 5.19 4.18 18.70
N ALA A 225 5.87 4.37 19.83
CA ALA A 225 6.44 3.27 20.60
C ALA A 225 5.40 2.20 20.94
N GLY A 226 5.71 0.94 20.65
CA GLY A 226 4.81 -0.19 20.85
C GLY A 226 3.69 -0.34 19.79
N LYS A 227 3.72 0.46 18.72
CA LYS A 227 2.74 0.42 17.63
C LYS A 227 3.40 0.16 16.26
N GLU A 228 4.66 -0.25 16.28
CA GLU A 228 5.49 -0.46 15.09
C GLU A 228 4.86 -1.46 14.12
N TYR A 229 4.28 -2.53 14.65
CA TYR A 229 3.59 -3.54 13.86
C TYR A 229 2.44 -2.96 13.02
N LEU A 230 1.62 -2.09 13.60
CA LEU A 230 0.48 -1.47 12.90
C LEU A 230 0.96 -0.53 11.78
N LEU A 231 2.03 0.22 12.04
CA LEU A 231 2.65 1.08 11.03
C LEU A 231 3.25 0.28 9.90
N GLU A 232 3.99 -0.80 10.21
CA GLU A 232 4.56 -1.71 9.22
C GLU A 232 3.47 -2.30 8.33
N ARG A 233 2.37 -2.79 8.90
CA ARG A 233 1.23 -3.33 8.16
C ARG A 233 0.62 -2.32 7.18
N GLN A 234 0.60 -1.04 7.51
CA GLN A 234 0.03 0.02 6.67
C GLN A 234 1.04 0.58 5.67
N LEU A 235 2.27 0.83 6.10
CA LEU A 235 3.27 1.56 5.30
C LEU A 235 4.13 0.62 4.45
N GLN A 236 4.37 -0.60 4.92
CA GLN A 236 5.21 -1.60 4.27
C GLN A 236 4.51 -2.97 4.21
N PRO A 237 3.36 -3.08 3.52
CA PRO A 237 2.65 -4.35 3.41
C PRO A 237 3.47 -5.40 2.69
N GLU A 238 3.24 -6.68 3.03
CA GLU A 238 3.96 -7.80 2.45
C GLU A 238 3.03 -8.70 1.63
N ALA A 239 3.41 -8.94 0.38
CA ALA A 239 2.78 -9.97 -0.44
C ALA A 239 3.16 -11.37 0.10
N ARG A 240 2.18 -12.28 0.23
CA ARG A 240 2.35 -13.57 0.89
C ARG A 240 2.89 -14.67 -0.05
N GLY A 241 3.88 -14.34 -0.86
CA GLY A 241 4.59 -15.31 -1.70
C GLY A 241 5.28 -16.42 -0.90
N ASP A 242 5.62 -16.18 0.37
CA ASP A 242 6.10 -17.16 1.33
C ASP A 242 5.08 -18.29 1.57
N VAL A 243 3.81 -17.94 1.74
CA VAL A 243 2.71 -18.90 1.90
C VAL A 243 2.46 -19.67 0.61
N ILE A 244 2.47 -19.00 -0.54
CA ILE A 244 2.32 -19.64 -1.84
C ILE A 244 3.44 -20.67 -2.07
N ALA A 245 4.69 -20.33 -1.73
CA ALA A 245 5.80 -21.27 -1.83
C ALA A 245 5.60 -22.51 -0.93
N GLN A 246 5.15 -22.31 0.33
CA GLN A 246 4.87 -23.41 1.26
C GLN A 246 3.72 -24.29 0.78
N LEU A 247 2.65 -23.71 0.23
CA LEU A 247 1.53 -24.49 -0.34
C LEU A 247 1.98 -25.35 -1.51
N ARG A 248 2.80 -24.80 -2.42
CA ARG A 248 3.37 -25.54 -3.55
C ARG A 248 4.28 -26.66 -3.07
N GLU A 249 5.16 -26.41 -2.10
CA GLU A 249 6.05 -27.43 -1.52
C GLU A 249 5.27 -28.56 -0.87
N ALA A 250 4.16 -28.23 -0.18
CA ALA A 250 3.27 -29.21 0.42
C ALA A 250 2.36 -29.93 -0.59
N GLY A 251 2.37 -29.57 -1.87
CA GLY A 251 1.46 -30.07 -2.88
C GLY A 251 -0.01 -29.69 -2.64
N ILE A 252 -0.25 -28.62 -1.90
CA ILE A 252 -1.59 -28.14 -1.58
C ILE A 252 -1.98 -27.04 -2.57
N ARG A 253 -3.09 -27.25 -3.27
CA ARG A 253 -3.70 -26.24 -4.14
C ARG A 253 -5.06 -25.85 -3.56
N PRO A 254 -5.25 -24.57 -3.14
CA PRO A 254 -6.55 -24.07 -2.70
C PRO A 254 -7.61 -24.22 -3.79
N THR A 255 -8.85 -24.44 -3.41
CA THR A 255 -9.98 -24.51 -4.34
C THR A 255 -10.38 -23.14 -4.88
N ALA A 256 -10.29 -22.11 -4.05
CA ALA A 256 -10.41 -20.69 -4.41
C ALA A 256 -9.40 -19.87 -3.60
N MET A 257 -8.98 -18.74 -4.15
CA MET A 257 -8.04 -17.86 -3.47
C MET A 257 -8.18 -16.44 -3.98
N MET A 258 -7.91 -15.47 -3.13
CA MET A 258 -7.68 -14.06 -3.45
C MET A 258 -6.86 -13.42 -2.32
N ASP A 259 -6.27 -12.27 -2.57
CA ASP A 259 -5.66 -11.48 -1.50
C ASP A 259 -6.71 -10.66 -0.73
N VAL A 260 -6.29 -10.07 0.39
CA VAL A 260 -7.16 -9.23 1.22
C VAL A 260 -6.70 -7.78 1.08
N SER A 261 -7.37 -7.03 0.21
CA SER A 261 -7.11 -5.60 -0.06
C SER A 261 -8.14 -4.68 0.59
N ASP A 262 -9.43 -4.99 0.46
CA ASP A 262 -10.54 -4.16 0.91
C ASP A 262 -11.16 -4.63 2.23
N GLY A 263 -10.77 -5.81 2.70
CA GLY A 263 -11.18 -6.41 3.97
C GLY A 263 -11.89 -7.74 3.84
N LEU A 264 -11.85 -8.52 4.90
CA LEU A 264 -12.32 -9.91 4.93
C LEU A 264 -13.74 -10.10 4.36
N SER A 265 -14.67 -9.20 4.66
CA SER A 265 -16.05 -9.33 4.21
C SER A 265 -16.18 -9.16 2.70
N SER A 266 -15.47 -8.19 2.11
CA SER A 266 -15.45 -7.95 0.67
C SER A 266 -14.94 -9.18 -0.07
N GLU A 267 -13.80 -9.69 0.32
CA GLU A 267 -13.15 -10.83 -0.36
C GLU A 267 -13.94 -12.12 -0.21
N LEU A 268 -14.53 -12.38 0.95
CA LEU A 268 -15.42 -13.53 1.12
C LEU A 268 -16.68 -13.41 0.28
N MET A 269 -17.26 -12.21 0.15
CA MET A 269 -18.40 -11.99 -0.74
C MET A 269 -18.04 -12.28 -2.20
N HIS A 270 -16.87 -11.82 -2.67
CA HIS A 270 -16.40 -12.10 -4.02
C HIS A 270 -16.21 -13.59 -4.28
N ILE A 271 -15.57 -14.32 -3.35
CA ILE A 271 -15.43 -15.78 -3.47
C ILE A 271 -16.79 -16.46 -3.48
N CYS A 272 -17.69 -16.08 -2.57
CA CYS A 272 -19.03 -16.68 -2.48
C CYS A 272 -19.84 -16.44 -3.75
N GLU A 273 -19.85 -15.19 -4.26
CA GLU A 273 -20.57 -14.82 -5.46
C GLU A 273 -20.08 -15.59 -6.68
N GLN A 274 -18.77 -15.60 -6.91
CA GLN A 274 -18.16 -16.27 -8.07
C GLN A 274 -18.22 -17.80 -7.97
N SER A 275 -18.20 -18.35 -6.76
CA SER A 275 -18.30 -19.78 -6.51
C SER A 275 -19.76 -20.26 -6.35
N HIS A 276 -20.74 -19.36 -6.39
CA HIS A 276 -22.17 -19.64 -6.19
C HIS A 276 -22.45 -20.41 -4.90
N CYS A 277 -21.75 -20.08 -3.82
CA CYS A 277 -21.91 -20.70 -2.51
C CYS A 277 -21.96 -19.63 -1.42
N GLY A 278 -22.47 -19.98 -0.24
CA GLY A 278 -22.39 -19.13 0.95
C GLY A 278 -21.23 -19.52 1.84
N CYS A 279 -20.89 -18.67 2.80
CA CYS A 279 -19.90 -18.97 3.83
C CYS A 279 -20.44 -18.75 5.23
N ARG A 280 -19.80 -19.38 6.23
CA ARG A 280 -20.08 -19.14 7.63
C ARG A 280 -18.78 -18.76 8.34
N VAL A 281 -18.75 -17.55 8.87
CA VAL A 281 -17.61 -17.02 9.62
C VAL A 281 -17.94 -17.00 11.09
N TYR A 282 -17.01 -17.45 11.93
CA TYR A 282 -17.10 -17.37 13.38
C TYR A 282 -16.17 -16.26 13.84
N GLU A 283 -16.73 -15.15 14.35
CA GLU A 283 -15.99 -13.95 14.78
C GLU A 283 -14.77 -14.29 15.67
N LYS A 284 -14.97 -15.17 16.65
CA LYS A 284 -13.91 -15.60 17.59
C LYS A 284 -12.72 -16.31 16.92
N ASN A 285 -12.88 -16.75 15.67
CA ASN A 285 -11.85 -17.45 14.91
C ASN A 285 -11.13 -16.52 13.91
N ILE A 286 -11.56 -15.27 13.79
CA ILE A 286 -10.87 -14.27 12.97
C ILE A 286 -9.55 -13.92 13.67
N PRO A 287 -8.39 -14.13 13.02
CA PRO A 287 -7.12 -13.79 13.64
C PRO A 287 -6.93 -12.28 13.66
N ILE A 288 -6.78 -11.70 14.85
CA ILE A 288 -6.53 -10.28 15.05
C ILE A 288 -5.34 -10.15 16.00
N ASP A 289 -4.34 -9.35 15.62
CA ASP A 289 -3.17 -9.09 16.45
C ASP A 289 -3.52 -8.28 17.71
N TYR A 290 -2.77 -8.50 18.78
CA TYR A 290 -3.02 -7.85 20.07
C TYR A 290 -2.85 -6.32 20.02
N GLN A 291 -1.93 -5.79 19.19
CA GLN A 291 -1.77 -4.34 19.01
C GLN A 291 -2.99 -3.72 18.31
N THR A 292 -3.58 -4.46 17.36
CA THR A 292 -4.83 -4.06 16.70
C THR A 292 -5.96 -3.93 17.71
N VAL A 293 -6.13 -4.92 18.59
CA VAL A 293 -7.17 -4.89 19.66
C VAL A 293 -6.88 -3.78 20.68
N ALA A 294 -5.62 -3.61 21.08
CA ALA A 294 -5.22 -2.60 22.05
C ALA A 294 -5.52 -1.18 21.53
N LEU A 295 -5.10 -0.86 20.30
CA LEU A 295 -5.35 0.46 19.70
C LEU A 295 -6.84 0.69 19.46
N GLN A 296 -7.61 -0.33 19.05
CA GLN A 296 -9.06 -0.23 18.93
C GLN A 296 -9.69 0.17 20.28
N SER A 297 -9.25 -0.45 21.37
CA SER A 297 -9.74 -0.14 22.71
C SER A 297 -9.38 1.29 23.14
N GLU A 298 -8.15 1.75 22.86
CA GLU A 298 -7.73 3.14 23.10
C GLU A 298 -8.65 4.12 22.36
N ILE A 299 -8.87 3.93 21.05
CA ILE A 299 -9.70 4.81 20.22
C ILE A 299 -11.15 4.81 20.69
N ILE A 300 -11.70 3.66 21.12
CA ILE A 300 -13.06 3.56 21.63
C ILE A 300 -13.21 4.33 22.95
N GLU A 301 -12.23 4.27 23.85
CA GLU A 301 -12.24 5.02 25.10
C GLU A 301 -12.15 6.54 24.87
N GLU A 302 -11.29 6.97 23.95
CA GLU A 302 -11.14 8.38 23.58
C GLU A 302 -12.39 8.92 22.84
N CYS A 303 -13.03 8.09 22.02
CA CYS A 303 -14.15 8.46 21.14
C CYS A 303 -15.49 7.88 21.60
N ARG A 304 -15.83 7.92 22.87
CA ARG A 304 -17.12 7.41 23.41
C ARG A 304 -18.37 7.86 22.65
N VAL A 305 -18.27 8.94 21.88
CA VAL A 305 -19.37 9.50 21.07
C VAL A 305 -19.45 8.89 19.66
N LEU A 306 -18.39 8.25 19.15
CA LEU A 306 -18.35 7.62 17.81
C LEU A 306 -18.60 6.10 17.86
N THR A 307 -18.72 5.53 19.03
CA THR A 307 -18.74 4.09 19.30
C THR A 307 -19.90 3.35 18.64
N GLU A 308 -21.06 3.96 18.50
CA GLU A 308 -22.25 3.30 17.95
C GLU A 308 -22.12 2.98 16.44
N ARG A 309 -21.36 3.77 15.67
CA ARG A 309 -21.18 3.54 14.23
C ARG A 309 -20.13 2.49 13.91
N VAL A 310 -19.03 2.45 14.65
CA VAL A 310 -17.95 1.47 14.41
C VAL A 310 -18.35 0.07 14.86
N ILE A 311 -19.07 -0.04 15.98
CA ILE A 311 -19.62 -1.32 16.47
C ILE A 311 -20.73 -1.84 15.53
N SER A 312 -21.50 -0.98 14.87
CA SER A 312 -22.53 -1.42 13.92
C SER A 312 -21.91 -2.10 12.69
N VAL A 313 -20.81 -1.57 12.18
CA VAL A 313 -20.10 -2.18 11.03
C VAL A 313 -19.54 -3.56 11.37
N ILE A 314 -18.99 -3.75 12.58
CA ILE A 314 -18.49 -5.06 13.04
C ILE A 314 -19.63 -6.05 13.31
N ARG A 315 -20.80 -5.58 13.74
CA ARG A 315 -21.98 -6.42 14.00
C ARG A 315 -22.80 -6.77 12.74
N GLU A 316 -22.69 -5.99 11.67
CA GLU A 316 -23.39 -6.25 10.40
C GLU A 316 -22.73 -7.35 9.55
N ILE A 317 -21.57 -7.88 9.93
CA ILE A 317 -20.89 -9.00 9.23
C ILE A 317 -21.48 -10.38 9.64
N THR A 318 -22.54 -10.43 10.38
CA THR A 318 -23.28 -11.68 10.65
C THR A 318 -24.45 -11.85 9.70
N TRP A 319 -24.17 -12.35 8.48
CA TRP A 319 -25.18 -12.93 7.56
C TRP A 319 -24.77 -14.32 7.14
#